data_98aa518bc2c16d34a8714c45fe83a4a5
#
_entry.id   98aa518bc2c16d34a8714c45fe83a4a5
#
_cell.length_a   1.000
_cell.length_b   1.000
_cell.length_c   1.000
_cell.angle_alpha   90.00
_cell.angle_beta   90.00
_cell.angle_gamma   90.00
#
_symmetry.space_group_name_H-M   'P 1'
#
loop_
_entity.id
_entity.type
_entity.pdbx_description
1 polymer ?
#
loop_
_entity_poly.entity_id
_entity_poly.type
_entity_poly.pdbx_seq_one_letter_code
_entity_poly.pdbx_strand_id
1 'polypeptide(L)'
;STENPSFEVVAPLLSRCRVFTLKALDANAIAGLLARALVDAERGLGAHALHGAPETLRALAAAADGDARRALGLLEAASDLARSAGLDRIDADTLREVAGARWIRHDRDREQHYDVVSAFIKSLRASDPDAALYWAARMLEGGEDPRFVARRLVIFASEDVGNAEPRGLPLAVAAQQAVERIGMPEARINLAQAITFLACAPKSNAAYVGIERAMAAVRESVAAEVPLHLRNAPTRLLRELGYGEGYRSAHDAPDGFVDAWNLPADVSASAFYEPGEQGEEAAIRA
;
A
#
# COMPACT_ATOMS: atom_id res chain seq x y z
N SER A 1 -3.45 3.15 17.48
CA SER A 1 -2.74 3.21 16.18
C SER A 1 -3.36 4.28 15.30
N THR A 2 -2.57 4.99 14.54
CA THR A 2 -3.01 5.90 13.49
C THR A 2 -3.25 5.16 12.16
N GLU A 3 -2.81 3.91 12.09
CA GLU A 3 -2.98 3.02 10.95
C GLU A 3 -4.24 2.14 11.08
N ASN A 4 -4.67 1.56 9.97
CA ASN A 4 -5.83 0.66 9.98
C ASN A 4 -5.48 -0.62 10.77
N PRO A 5 -6.19 -0.90 11.88
CA PRO A 5 -5.88 -2.05 12.73
C PRO A 5 -6.02 -3.40 12.04
N SER A 6 -6.74 -3.48 10.93
CA SER A 6 -6.86 -4.72 10.15
C SER A 6 -5.54 -5.12 9.46
N PHE A 7 -4.61 -4.18 9.28
CA PHE A 7 -3.30 -4.44 8.69
C PHE A 7 -2.17 -4.48 9.72
N GLU A 8 -2.33 -3.80 10.87
CA GLU A 8 -1.29 -3.63 11.87
C GLU A 8 -1.42 -4.62 13.05
N VAL A 9 -2.63 -5.10 13.32
CA VAL A 9 -2.89 -5.92 14.49
C VAL A 9 -3.19 -7.35 14.07
N VAL A 10 -2.45 -8.32 14.64
CA VAL A 10 -2.63 -9.75 14.33
C VAL A 10 -4.06 -10.22 14.65
N ALA A 11 -4.63 -11.05 13.79
CA ALA A 11 -6.01 -11.53 13.85
C ALA A 11 -6.43 -12.11 15.23
N PRO A 12 -5.57 -12.86 15.97
CA PRO A 12 -5.90 -13.33 17.32
C PRO A 12 -6.14 -12.22 18.36
N LEU A 13 -5.51 -11.06 18.19
CA LEU A 13 -5.74 -9.89 19.04
C LEU A 13 -7.03 -9.18 18.65
N LEU A 14 -7.27 -8.98 17.35
CA LEU A 14 -8.50 -8.35 16.87
C LEU A 14 -9.76 -9.10 17.32
N SER A 15 -9.72 -10.44 17.32
CA SER A 15 -10.86 -11.26 17.77
C SER A 15 -11.17 -11.15 19.26
N ARG A 16 -10.23 -10.67 20.09
CA ARG A 16 -10.35 -10.53 21.55
C ARG A 16 -10.44 -9.09 22.03
N CYS A 17 -10.25 -8.11 21.11
CA CYS A 17 -10.29 -6.69 21.42
C CYS A 17 -11.55 -6.04 20.86
N ARG A 18 -12.05 -5.03 21.57
CA ARG A 18 -13.09 -4.15 21.03
C ARG A 18 -12.41 -3.01 20.29
N VAL A 19 -12.70 -2.87 18.99
CA VAL A 19 -12.14 -1.80 18.16
C VAL A 19 -13.04 -0.56 18.27
N PHE A 20 -12.43 0.57 18.64
CA PHE A 20 -13.06 1.88 18.62
C PHE A 20 -12.37 2.74 17.57
N THR A 21 -13.10 3.15 16.57
CA THR A 21 -12.58 4.06 15.52
C THR A 21 -12.73 5.49 15.99
N LEU A 22 -11.63 6.20 16.14
CA LEU A 22 -11.60 7.65 16.36
C LEU A 22 -11.52 8.36 15.02
N LYS A 23 -12.33 9.40 14.86
CA LYS A 23 -12.23 10.28 13.69
C LYS A 23 -11.08 11.26 13.91
N ALA A 24 -10.41 11.66 12.80
CA ALA A 24 -9.48 12.77 12.82
C ALA A 24 -10.17 14.04 13.34
N LEU A 25 -9.43 14.87 14.04
CA LEU A 25 -9.94 16.16 14.51
C LEU A 25 -10.12 17.09 13.30
N ASP A 26 -11.21 17.84 13.30
CA ASP A 26 -11.38 18.88 12.29
C ASP A 26 -10.44 20.10 12.57
N ALA A 27 -10.21 20.91 11.56
CA ALA A 27 -9.32 22.06 11.65
C ALA A 27 -9.76 23.08 12.72
N ASN A 28 -11.06 23.21 12.98
CA ASN A 28 -11.57 24.14 13.99
C ASN A 28 -11.29 23.61 15.40
N ALA A 29 -11.46 22.32 15.64
CA ALA A 29 -11.11 21.68 16.92
C ALA A 29 -9.62 21.81 17.22
N ILE A 30 -8.75 21.60 16.22
CA ILE A 30 -7.30 21.80 16.35
C ILE A 30 -6.97 23.27 16.58
N ALA A 31 -7.54 24.21 15.82
CA ALA A 31 -7.31 25.65 16.02
C ALA A 31 -7.71 26.10 17.43
N GLY A 32 -8.82 25.56 17.96
CA GLY A 32 -9.23 25.78 19.35
C GLY A 32 -8.24 25.21 20.37
N LEU A 33 -7.65 24.04 20.09
CA LEU A 33 -6.59 23.44 20.91
C LEU A 33 -5.34 24.31 20.92
N LEU A 34 -4.90 24.80 19.76
CA LEU A 34 -3.73 25.68 19.62
C LEU A 34 -3.94 27.02 20.35
N ALA A 35 -5.13 27.61 20.23
CA ALA A 35 -5.49 28.84 20.95
C ALA A 35 -5.40 28.65 22.47
N ARG A 36 -5.89 27.53 23.01
CA ARG A 36 -5.75 27.22 24.43
C ARG A 36 -4.29 27.02 24.83
N ALA A 37 -3.49 26.31 24.02
CA ALA A 37 -2.09 26.07 24.31
C ALA A 37 -1.26 27.38 24.36
N LEU A 38 -1.63 28.39 23.57
CA LEU A 38 -0.97 29.72 23.62
C LEU A 38 -1.24 30.49 24.89
N VAL A 39 -2.39 30.34 25.52
CA VAL A 39 -2.77 31.13 26.72
C VAL A 39 -2.56 30.34 28.03
N ASP A 40 -2.43 29.03 28.00
CA ASP A 40 -2.20 28.19 29.18
C ASP A 40 -0.76 28.38 29.67
N ALA A 41 -0.58 29.03 30.81
CA ALA A 41 0.74 29.29 31.38
C ALA A 41 1.33 28.10 32.12
N GLU A 42 0.49 27.12 32.53
CA GLU A 42 0.92 25.97 33.30
C GLU A 42 1.30 24.77 32.42
N ARG A 43 0.51 24.51 31.36
CA ARG A 43 0.63 23.33 30.49
C ARG A 43 0.90 23.66 29.04
N GLY A 44 1.00 24.94 28.69
CA GLY A 44 1.17 25.42 27.35
C GLY A 44 2.27 26.47 27.23
N LEU A 45 2.10 27.38 26.29
CA LEU A 45 3.06 28.42 25.93
C LEU A 45 2.71 29.81 26.52
N GLY A 46 1.70 29.89 27.38
CA GLY A 46 1.21 31.15 27.92
C GLY A 46 2.26 31.97 28.72
N ALA A 47 3.27 31.28 29.31
CA ALA A 47 4.40 31.96 29.96
C ALA A 47 5.27 32.77 28.96
N HIS A 48 5.18 32.53 27.65
CA HIS A 48 5.95 33.21 26.64
C HIS A 48 5.27 34.51 26.15
N ALA A 49 4.01 34.76 26.56
CA ALA A 49 3.22 35.94 26.19
C ALA A 49 3.16 36.19 24.66
N LEU A 50 3.17 35.16 23.86
CA LEU A 50 3.08 35.24 22.41
C LEU A 50 1.62 35.30 21.95
N HIS A 51 1.36 36.05 20.90
CA HIS A 51 0.06 36.15 20.27
C HIS A 51 0.04 35.40 18.93
N GLY A 52 -1.04 34.67 18.66
CA GLY A 52 -1.29 34.07 17.36
C GLY A 52 -2.63 34.53 16.80
N ALA A 53 -2.60 35.11 15.59
CA ALA A 53 -3.84 35.53 14.94
C ALA A 53 -4.71 34.28 14.63
N PRO A 54 -6.07 34.38 14.65
CA PRO A 54 -6.95 33.25 14.38
C PRO A 54 -6.69 32.57 13.03
N GLU A 55 -6.34 33.35 11.99
CA GLU A 55 -5.96 32.86 10.67
C GLU A 55 -4.66 32.05 10.70
N THR A 56 -3.67 32.50 11.49
CA THR A 56 -2.40 31.79 11.70
C THR A 56 -2.62 30.44 12.38
N LEU A 57 -3.48 30.41 13.42
CA LEU A 57 -3.81 29.16 14.11
C LEU A 57 -4.61 28.19 13.25
N ARG A 58 -5.51 28.71 12.39
CA ARG A 58 -6.20 27.86 11.41
C ARG A 58 -5.25 27.30 10.37
N ALA A 59 -4.28 28.10 9.93
CA ALA A 59 -3.27 27.64 8.99
C ALA A 59 -2.40 26.52 9.59
N LEU A 60 -1.98 26.64 10.88
CA LEU A 60 -1.31 25.57 11.62
C LEU A 60 -2.18 24.32 11.76
N ALA A 61 -3.46 24.53 12.08
CA ALA A 61 -4.41 23.42 12.23
C ALA A 61 -4.59 22.64 10.92
N ALA A 62 -4.68 23.36 9.80
CA ALA A 62 -4.74 22.77 8.46
C ALA A 62 -3.47 21.97 8.15
N ALA A 63 -2.28 22.53 8.43
CA ALA A 63 -0.99 21.88 8.21
C ALA A 63 -0.79 20.60 9.06
N ALA A 64 -1.53 20.45 10.15
CA ALA A 64 -1.45 19.30 11.03
C ALA A 64 -2.31 18.10 10.57
N ASP A 65 -3.18 18.30 9.59
CA ASP A 65 -4.00 17.25 8.95
C ASP A 65 -4.72 16.32 9.96
N GLY A 66 -5.43 16.93 10.91
CA GLY A 66 -6.19 16.17 11.91
C GLY A 66 -5.37 15.58 13.08
N ASP A 67 -4.04 15.79 13.11
CA ASP A 67 -3.14 15.33 14.18
C ASP A 67 -2.82 16.47 15.17
N ALA A 68 -3.43 16.39 16.36
CA ALA A 68 -3.23 17.39 17.40
C ALA A 68 -1.78 17.42 17.95
N ARG A 69 -1.08 16.30 18.01
CA ARG A 69 0.32 16.26 18.47
C ARG A 69 1.23 17.00 17.52
N ARG A 70 1.05 16.76 16.21
CA ARG A 70 1.78 17.46 15.16
C ARG A 70 1.48 18.98 15.20
N ALA A 71 0.21 19.35 15.38
CA ALA A 71 -0.19 20.75 15.50
C ALA A 71 0.51 21.45 16.67
N LEU A 72 0.53 20.82 17.85
CA LEU A 72 1.20 21.36 19.02
C LEU A 72 2.72 21.47 18.83
N GLY A 73 3.36 20.47 18.21
CA GLY A 73 4.78 20.53 17.90
C GLY A 73 5.14 21.65 16.92
N LEU A 74 4.30 21.90 15.91
CA LEU A 74 4.47 23.05 15.00
C LEU A 74 4.28 24.39 15.72
N LEU A 75 3.32 24.47 16.64
CA LEU A 75 3.11 25.67 17.45
C LEU A 75 4.30 25.97 18.37
N GLU A 76 4.85 24.93 19.01
CA GLU A 76 6.04 25.03 19.87
C GLU A 76 7.25 25.53 19.08
N ALA A 77 7.55 24.92 17.93
CA ALA A 77 8.64 25.36 17.04
C ALA A 77 8.45 26.80 16.54
N ALA A 78 7.22 27.18 16.17
CA ALA A 78 6.91 28.55 15.76
C ALA A 78 7.06 29.55 16.93
N SER A 79 6.71 29.16 18.15
CA SER A 79 6.93 29.94 19.36
C SER A 79 8.41 30.16 19.63
N ASP A 80 9.24 29.12 19.54
CA ASP A 80 10.68 29.20 19.77
C ASP A 80 11.37 30.08 18.72
N LEU A 81 10.96 29.99 17.46
CA LEU A 81 11.47 30.83 16.39
C LEU A 81 11.08 32.31 16.60
N ALA A 82 9.81 32.60 16.90
CA ALA A 82 9.34 33.94 17.17
C ALA A 82 10.11 34.58 18.34
N ARG A 83 10.31 33.82 19.42
CA ARG A 83 11.09 34.27 20.58
C ARG A 83 12.55 34.55 20.24
N SER A 84 13.20 33.66 19.48
CA SER A 84 14.57 33.86 19.05
C SER A 84 14.76 35.08 18.14
N ALA A 85 13.72 35.42 17.38
CA ALA A 85 13.66 36.59 16.55
C ALA A 85 13.22 37.87 17.30
N GLY A 86 12.92 37.79 18.62
CA GLY A 86 12.45 38.90 19.44
C GLY A 86 11.04 39.37 19.09
N LEU A 87 10.22 38.53 18.48
CA LEU A 87 8.84 38.81 18.12
C LEU A 87 7.89 38.50 19.29
N ASP A 88 6.82 39.27 19.41
CA ASP A 88 5.72 39.08 20.37
C ASP A 88 4.55 38.26 19.80
N ARG A 89 4.66 37.85 18.54
CA ARG A 89 3.61 37.15 17.81
C ARG A 89 4.17 36.09 16.87
N ILE A 90 3.35 35.08 16.62
CA ILE A 90 3.55 34.08 15.56
C ILE A 90 2.82 34.59 14.32
N ASP A 91 3.55 34.92 13.28
CA ASP A 91 3.01 35.41 12.02
C ASP A 91 3.14 34.39 10.88
N ALA A 92 2.69 34.77 9.69
CA ALA A 92 2.73 33.88 8.52
C ALA A 92 4.16 33.57 8.05
N ASP A 93 5.14 34.47 8.30
CA ASP A 93 6.53 34.28 7.92
C ASP A 93 7.21 33.27 8.85
N THR A 94 7.00 33.39 10.16
CA THR A 94 7.41 32.40 11.17
C THR A 94 6.86 31.02 10.82
N LEU A 95 5.59 30.93 10.38
CA LEU A 95 5.01 29.67 9.98
C LEU A 95 5.66 29.08 8.74
N ARG A 96 5.95 29.89 7.72
CA ARG A 96 6.62 29.40 6.50
C ARG A 96 8.01 28.85 6.80
N GLU A 97 8.72 29.45 7.73
CA GLU A 97 10.05 29.01 8.12
C GLU A 97 10.02 27.68 8.89
N VAL A 98 9.14 27.55 9.88
CA VAL A 98 8.98 26.34 10.69
C VAL A 98 8.43 25.16 9.86
N ALA A 99 7.48 25.44 8.99
CA ALA A 99 6.85 24.40 8.19
C ALA A 99 7.67 24.00 6.95
N GLY A 100 8.63 24.81 6.54
CA GLY A 100 9.51 24.57 5.38
C GLY A 100 8.75 24.50 4.05
N ALA A 101 9.44 24.16 2.97
CA ALA A 101 8.85 24.02 1.62
C ALA A 101 7.77 22.91 1.52
N ARG A 102 7.68 22.02 2.50
CA ARG A 102 6.62 21.01 2.62
C ARG A 102 5.24 21.60 2.94
N TRP A 103 5.18 22.78 3.56
CA TRP A 103 3.93 23.33 4.08
C TRP A 103 2.93 23.75 2.99
N ILE A 104 3.43 24.27 1.87
CA ILE A 104 2.60 24.75 0.76
C ILE A 104 1.84 23.61 0.04
N ARG A 105 2.25 22.36 0.23
CA ARG A 105 1.73 21.19 -0.48
C ARG A 105 0.77 20.34 0.33
N HIS A 106 0.74 20.46 1.66
CA HIS A 106 -0.02 19.53 2.53
C HIS A 106 -1.51 19.85 2.70
N ASP A 107 -1.95 21.06 2.34
CA ASP A 107 -3.32 21.53 2.61
C ASP A 107 -4.40 20.99 1.64
N ARG A 108 -4.00 20.16 0.66
CA ARG A 108 -4.91 19.52 -0.32
C ARG A 108 -4.80 17.99 -0.39
N ASP A 109 -4.07 17.36 0.54
CA ASP A 109 -3.34 16.15 0.14
C ASP A 109 -3.97 14.78 0.44
N ARG A 110 -4.97 14.60 1.27
CA ARG A 110 -5.55 13.25 1.44
C ARG A 110 -6.37 12.82 0.23
N GLU A 111 -7.25 13.67 -0.25
CA GLU A 111 -8.04 13.37 -1.45
C GLU A 111 -7.15 13.38 -2.70
N GLN A 112 -6.25 14.37 -2.81
CA GLN A 112 -5.26 14.44 -3.89
C GLN A 112 -4.22 13.31 -3.84
N HIS A 113 -3.83 12.83 -2.65
CA HIS A 113 -2.91 11.69 -2.55
C HIS A 113 -3.52 10.42 -3.18
N TYR A 114 -4.77 10.09 -2.84
CA TYR A 114 -5.47 8.97 -3.46
C TYR A 114 -5.63 9.16 -4.96
N ASP A 115 -5.90 10.37 -5.41
CA ASP A 115 -6.02 10.70 -6.83
C ASP A 115 -4.69 10.54 -7.57
N VAL A 116 -3.58 11.00 -7.00
CA VAL A 116 -2.24 10.87 -7.60
C VAL A 116 -1.81 9.41 -7.67
N VAL A 117 -2.00 8.64 -6.59
CA VAL A 117 -1.73 7.19 -6.59
C VAL A 117 -2.60 6.47 -7.63
N SER A 118 -3.89 6.82 -7.70
CA SER A 118 -4.82 6.27 -8.69
C SER A 118 -4.40 6.62 -10.11
N ALA A 119 -3.98 7.86 -10.35
CA ALA A 119 -3.47 8.31 -11.65
C ALA A 119 -2.19 7.56 -12.03
N PHE A 120 -1.27 7.36 -11.09
CA PHE A 120 -0.05 6.56 -11.30
C PHE A 120 -0.37 5.13 -11.76
N ILE A 121 -1.21 4.41 -11.01
CA ILE A 121 -1.56 3.03 -11.35
C ILE A 121 -2.34 2.95 -12.67
N LYS A 122 -3.28 3.88 -12.92
CA LYS A 122 -4.03 3.94 -14.18
C LYS A 122 -3.13 4.23 -15.38
N SER A 123 -2.09 5.06 -15.21
CA SER A 123 -1.09 5.32 -16.27
C SER A 123 -0.29 4.08 -16.60
N LEU A 124 0.15 3.31 -15.58
CA LEU A 124 0.80 2.02 -15.77
C LEU A 124 -0.11 1.03 -16.53
N ARG A 125 -1.40 0.95 -16.17
CA ARG A 125 -2.40 0.11 -16.84
C ARG A 125 -2.64 0.53 -18.29
N ALA A 126 -2.63 1.83 -18.54
CA ALA A 126 -2.80 2.40 -19.90
C ALA A 126 -1.54 2.26 -20.77
N SER A 127 -0.46 1.68 -20.25
CA SER A 127 0.83 1.58 -20.95
C SER A 127 1.40 2.94 -21.35
N ASP A 128 1.21 3.93 -20.48
CA ASP A 128 1.75 5.29 -20.62
C ASP A 128 2.93 5.49 -19.65
N PRO A 129 4.18 5.26 -20.08
CA PRO A 129 5.35 5.40 -19.24
C PRO A 129 5.63 6.85 -18.84
N ASP A 130 5.29 7.82 -19.67
CA ASP A 130 5.56 9.24 -19.41
C ASP A 130 4.63 9.76 -18.31
N ALA A 131 3.33 9.46 -18.41
CA ALA A 131 2.39 9.80 -17.35
C ALA A 131 2.71 9.06 -16.04
N ALA A 132 3.10 7.78 -16.10
CA ALA A 132 3.49 7.02 -14.91
C ALA A 132 4.71 7.62 -14.22
N LEU A 133 5.75 8.01 -14.97
CA LEU A 133 6.92 8.73 -14.44
C LEU A 133 6.54 10.07 -13.82
N TYR A 134 5.68 10.85 -14.50
CA TYR A 134 5.22 12.13 -13.98
C TYR A 134 4.51 12.01 -12.64
N TRP A 135 3.56 11.07 -12.53
CA TRP A 135 2.82 10.88 -11.28
C TRP A 135 3.70 10.32 -10.16
N ALA A 136 4.65 9.43 -10.47
CA ALA A 136 5.65 8.96 -9.50
C ALA A 136 6.54 10.09 -9.01
N ALA A 137 7.07 10.93 -9.91
CA ALA A 137 7.85 12.11 -9.57
C ALA A 137 7.05 13.08 -8.70
N ARG A 138 5.77 13.31 -9.02
CA ARG A 138 4.89 14.16 -8.22
C ARG A 138 4.68 13.62 -6.80
N MET A 139 4.56 12.29 -6.63
CA MET A 139 4.51 11.66 -5.30
C MET A 139 5.81 11.89 -4.52
N LEU A 140 6.97 11.61 -5.14
CA LEU A 140 8.27 11.74 -4.49
C LEU A 140 8.60 13.20 -4.12
N GLU A 141 8.34 14.16 -5.02
CA GLU A 141 8.48 15.60 -4.75
C GLU A 141 7.48 16.08 -3.69
N GLY A 142 6.31 15.47 -3.60
CA GLY A 142 5.32 15.66 -2.53
C GLY A 142 5.78 15.15 -1.17
N GLY A 143 6.85 14.35 -1.11
CA GLY A 143 7.40 13.79 0.12
C GLY A 143 6.86 12.40 0.45
N GLU A 144 6.24 11.71 -0.53
CA GLU A 144 5.85 10.31 -0.38
C GLU A 144 7.06 9.43 -0.12
N ASP A 145 6.89 8.44 0.73
CA ASP A 145 7.93 7.44 0.97
C ASP A 145 8.22 6.64 -0.32
N PRO A 146 9.44 6.67 -0.85
CA PRO A 146 9.79 5.91 -2.06
C PRO A 146 9.53 4.41 -1.92
N ARG A 147 9.53 3.86 -0.69
CA ARG A 147 9.14 2.47 -0.41
C ARG A 147 7.66 2.22 -0.68
N PHE A 148 6.80 3.23 -0.51
CA PHE A 148 5.39 3.12 -0.88
C PHE A 148 5.24 2.96 -2.40
N VAL A 149 5.91 3.81 -3.19
CA VAL A 149 5.91 3.71 -4.65
C VAL A 149 6.42 2.34 -5.11
N ALA A 150 7.54 1.87 -4.53
CA ALA A 150 8.10 0.56 -4.83
C ALA A 150 7.12 -0.59 -4.53
N ARG A 151 6.44 -0.58 -3.37
CA ARG A 151 5.41 -1.58 -3.03
C ARG A 151 4.26 -1.59 -4.04
N ARG A 152 3.83 -0.42 -4.50
CA ARG A 152 2.78 -0.33 -5.53
C ARG A 152 3.21 -0.97 -6.85
N LEU A 153 4.49 -0.85 -7.23
CA LEU A 153 5.05 -1.52 -8.42
C LEU A 153 5.07 -3.05 -8.26
N VAL A 154 5.42 -3.57 -7.08
CA VAL A 154 5.39 -5.01 -6.80
C VAL A 154 3.97 -5.56 -6.93
N ILE A 155 2.97 -4.87 -6.37
CA ILE A 155 1.56 -5.26 -6.49
C ILE A 155 1.15 -5.22 -7.97
N PHE A 156 1.42 -4.12 -8.67
CA PHE A 156 1.09 -3.95 -10.08
C PHE A 156 1.71 -5.03 -10.97
N ALA A 157 2.97 -5.40 -10.72
CA ALA A 157 3.65 -6.46 -11.45
C ALA A 157 2.94 -7.82 -11.37
N SER A 158 2.28 -8.12 -10.23
CA SER A 158 1.54 -9.37 -10.05
C SER A 158 0.06 -9.25 -10.45
N GLU A 159 -0.58 -8.11 -10.18
CA GLU A 159 -2.00 -7.88 -10.41
C GLU A 159 -2.33 -7.60 -11.88
N ASP A 160 -1.52 -6.73 -12.54
CA ASP A 160 -1.83 -6.18 -13.85
C ASP A 160 -0.92 -6.69 -14.99
N VAL A 161 0.31 -7.12 -14.67
CA VAL A 161 1.25 -7.68 -15.64
C VAL A 161 1.21 -9.21 -15.59
N GLY A 162 1.28 -9.79 -14.40
CA GLY A 162 1.14 -11.22 -14.18
C GLY A 162 2.09 -12.07 -15.03
N ASN A 163 1.57 -13.18 -15.53
CA ASN A 163 2.33 -14.11 -16.36
C ASN A 163 2.50 -13.66 -17.82
N ALA A 164 1.91 -12.53 -18.21
CA ALA A 164 2.15 -11.98 -19.55
C ALA A 164 3.60 -11.49 -19.69
N GLU A 165 4.24 -11.04 -18.59
CA GLU A 165 5.66 -10.70 -18.55
C GLU A 165 6.26 -11.14 -17.20
N PRO A 166 6.72 -12.38 -17.08
CA PRO A 166 7.21 -12.95 -15.81
C PRO A 166 8.39 -12.21 -15.18
N ARG A 167 9.16 -11.44 -15.97
CA ARG A 167 10.26 -10.61 -15.47
C ARG A 167 9.78 -9.40 -14.67
N GLY A 168 8.51 -9.05 -14.77
CA GLY A 168 7.94 -7.87 -14.10
C GLY A 168 8.08 -7.92 -12.60
N LEU A 169 7.69 -9.02 -11.97
CA LEU A 169 7.74 -9.17 -10.51
C LEU A 169 9.19 -9.17 -9.97
N PRO A 170 10.15 -9.97 -10.49
CA PRO A 170 11.56 -9.90 -10.08
C PRO A 170 12.15 -8.49 -10.20
N LEU A 171 11.85 -7.77 -11.29
CA LEU A 171 12.33 -6.40 -11.48
C LEU A 171 11.76 -5.44 -10.45
N ALA A 172 10.45 -5.52 -10.17
CA ALA A 172 9.81 -4.68 -9.16
C ALA A 172 10.37 -4.94 -7.75
N VAL A 173 10.60 -6.21 -7.40
CA VAL A 173 11.23 -6.60 -6.12
C VAL A 173 12.68 -6.11 -6.05
N ALA A 174 13.46 -6.23 -7.13
CA ALA A 174 14.82 -5.71 -7.18
C ALA A 174 14.84 -4.17 -7.00
N ALA A 175 13.90 -3.46 -7.62
CA ALA A 175 13.77 -2.00 -7.44
C ALA A 175 13.39 -1.65 -5.99
N GLN A 176 12.49 -2.40 -5.35
CA GLN A 176 12.15 -2.21 -3.94
C GLN A 176 13.38 -2.40 -3.04
N GLN A 177 14.15 -3.46 -3.24
CA GLN A 177 15.40 -3.70 -2.48
C GLN A 177 16.45 -2.62 -2.72
N ALA A 178 16.55 -2.09 -3.93
CA ALA A 178 17.43 -0.97 -4.25
C ALA A 178 17.03 0.29 -3.49
N VAL A 179 15.73 0.61 -3.44
CA VAL A 179 15.20 1.74 -2.64
C VAL A 179 15.59 1.62 -1.17
N GLU A 180 15.47 0.42 -0.60
CA GLU A 180 15.80 0.18 0.82
C GLU A 180 17.31 0.28 1.11
N ARG A 181 18.17 -0.14 0.17
CA ARG A 181 19.62 -0.23 0.37
C ARG A 181 20.38 1.02 -0.05
N ILE A 182 19.97 1.65 -1.14
CA ILE A 182 20.64 2.82 -1.72
C ILE A 182 20.07 4.11 -1.12
N GLY A 183 18.72 4.20 -1.02
CA GLY A 183 18.04 5.41 -0.58
C GLY A 183 17.98 6.50 -1.65
N MET A 184 17.34 7.62 -1.30
CA MET A 184 17.26 8.80 -2.16
C MET A 184 18.54 9.65 -2.02
N PRO A 185 18.97 10.36 -3.06
CA PRO A 185 18.25 10.58 -4.33
C PRO A 185 18.44 9.51 -5.41
N GLU A 186 19.42 8.62 -5.32
CA GLU A 186 19.83 7.69 -6.38
C GLU A 186 18.76 6.62 -6.67
N ALA A 187 18.03 6.17 -5.65
CA ALA A 187 16.99 5.15 -5.78
C ALA A 187 15.86 5.54 -6.77
N ARG A 188 15.69 6.84 -7.07
CA ARG A 188 14.75 7.30 -8.10
C ARG A 188 15.04 6.70 -9.47
N ILE A 189 16.32 6.39 -9.77
CA ILE A 189 16.75 5.82 -11.05
C ILE A 189 16.23 4.38 -11.17
N ASN A 190 16.35 3.61 -10.09
CA ASN A 190 15.85 2.23 -10.03
C ASN A 190 14.31 2.20 -10.13
N LEU A 191 13.62 3.14 -9.47
CA LEU A 191 12.18 3.30 -9.59
C LEU A 191 11.77 3.63 -11.02
N ALA A 192 12.45 4.58 -11.67
CA ALA A 192 12.16 4.96 -13.05
C ALA A 192 12.32 3.79 -14.03
N GLN A 193 13.36 2.96 -13.88
CA GLN A 193 13.55 1.76 -14.67
C GLN A 193 12.39 0.78 -14.50
N ALA A 194 11.97 0.51 -13.26
CA ALA A 194 10.86 -0.39 -12.99
C ALA A 194 9.52 0.16 -13.51
N ILE A 195 9.27 1.46 -13.33
CA ILE A 195 8.06 2.14 -13.83
C ILE A 195 7.95 2.00 -15.35
N THR A 196 9.00 2.37 -16.09
CA THR A 196 8.97 2.34 -17.55
C THR A 196 8.85 0.92 -18.08
N PHE A 197 9.57 -0.05 -17.51
CA PHE A 197 9.44 -1.45 -17.88
C PHE A 197 8.01 -1.96 -17.67
N LEU A 198 7.44 -1.77 -16.48
CA LEU A 198 6.10 -2.25 -16.15
C LEU A 198 5.01 -1.53 -16.94
N ALA A 199 5.18 -0.24 -17.23
CA ALA A 199 4.26 0.49 -18.11
C ALA A 199 4.24 -0.11 -19.50
N CYS A 200 5.40 -0.44 -20.08
CA CYS A 200 5.52 -0.99 -21.44
C CYS A 200 5.26 -2.51 -21.53
N ALA A 201 5.23 -3.22 -20.40
CA ALA A 201 4.99 -4.67 -20.37
C ALA A 201 3.58 -5.02 -20.88
N PRO A 202 3.37 -6.18 -21.51
CA PRO A 202 2.04 -6.71 -21.78
C PRO A 202 1.29 -6.91 -20.45
N LYS A 203 -0.04 -6.77 -20.49
CA LYS A 203 -0.90 -6.78 -19.30
C LYS A 203 -1.72 -8.06 -19.27
N SER A 204 -1.78 -8.68 -18.08
CA SER A 204 -2.73 -9.74 -17.76
C SER A 204 -3.04 -9.73 -16.28
N ASN A 205 -4.32 -9.83 -15.95
CA ASN A 205 -4.81 -10.03 -14.59
C ASN A 205 -5.34 -11.46 -14.36
N ALA A 206 -5.03 -12.40 -15.26
CA ALA A 206 -5.58 -13.76 -15.21
C ALA A 206 -5.24 -14.49 -13.90
N ALA A 207 -4.03 -14.33 -13.38
CA ALA A 207 -3.63 -14.92 -12.10
C ALA A 207 -4.41 -14.29 -10.92
N TYR A 208 -4.62 -12.97 -10.91
CA TYR A 208 -5.42 -12.28 -9.91
C TYR A 208 -6.87 -12.74 -9.94
N VAL A 209 -7.50 -12.77 -11.11
CA VAL A 209 -8.88 -13.26 -11.28
C VAL A 209 -8.97 -14.74 -10.89
N GLY A 210 -7.96 -15.54 -11.23
CA GLY A 210 -7.89 -16.96 -10.89
C GLY A 210 -7.94 -17.21 -9.38
N ILE A 211 -7.12 -16.52 -8.60
CA ILE A 211 -7.13 -16.69 -7.14
C ILE A 211 -8.43 -16.18 -6.50
N GLU A 212 -9.02 -15.09 -6.99
CA GLU A 212 -10.30 -14.60 -6.49
C GLU A 212 -11.44 -15.61 -6.74
N ARG A 213 -11.49 -16.21 -7.94
CA ARG A 213 -12.44 -17.28 -8.26
C ARG A 213 -12.24 -18.51 -7.37
N ALA A 214 -10.99 -18.94 -7.15
CA ALA A 214 -10.68 -20.07 -6.29
C ALA A 214 -11.09 -19.79 -4.83
N MET A 215 -10.81 -18.60 -4.31
CA MET A 215 -11.24 -18.20 -2.97
C MET A 215 -12.76 -18.15 -2.83
N ALA A 216 -13.49 -17.72 -3.85
CA ALA A 216 -14.94 -17.74 -3.87
C ALA A 216 -15.46 -19.16 -3.81
N ALA A 217 -14.95 -20.06 -4.65
CA ALA A 217 -15.33 -21.48 -4.66
C ALA A 217 -15.07 -22.16 -3.29
N VAL A 218 -13.96 -21.87 -2.62
CA VAL A 218 -13.66 -22.38 -1.28
C VAL A 218 -14.67 -21.88 -0.24
N ARG A 219 -15.17 -20.63 -0.35
CA ARG A 219 -16.19 -20.10 0.58
C ARG A 219 -17.56 -20.76 0.38
N GLU A 220 -17.86 -21.19 -0.85
CA GLU A 220 -19.13 -21.84 -1.21
C GLU A 220 -19.11 -23.33 -0.92
N SER A 221 -17.95 -23.99 -1.02
CA SER A 221 -17.76 -25.41 -0.72
C SER A 221 -17.52 -25.63 0.78
N VAL A 222 -18.58 -25.96 1.52
CA VAL A 222 -18.48 -26.28 2.94
C VAL A 222 -17.85 -27.67 3.11
N ALA A 223 -16.61 -27.74 3.58
CA ALA A 223 -15.89 -28.99 3.94
C ALA A 223 -15.58 -29.95 2.77
N ALA A 224 -15.22 -29.41 1.61
CA ALA A 224 -14.73 -30.23 0.50
C ALA A 224 -13.50 -31.05 0.90
N GLU A 225 -13.60 -32.38 0.79
CA GLU A 225 -12.51 -33.28 1.14
C GLU A 225 -11.44 -33.33 0.04
N VAL A 226 -10.17 -33.42 0.45
CA VAL A 226 -9.06 -33.68 -0.48
C VAL A 226 -9.27 -35.05 -1.14
N PRO A 227 -9.22 -35.13 -2.48
CA PRO A 227 -9.34 -36.41 -3.18
C PRO A 227 -8.33 -37.48 -2.69
N LEU A 228 -8.75 -38.73 -2.60
CA LEU A 228 -7.91 -39.81 -2.01
C LEU A 228 -6.56 -39.96 -2.72
N HIS A 229 -6.52 -39.82 -4.06
CA HIS A 229 -5.29 -39.94 -4.84
C HIS A 229 -4.26 -38.84 -4.50
N LEU A 230 -4.68 -37.69 -3.97
CA LEU A 230 -3.79 -36.60 -3.54
C LEU A 230 -3.33 -36.71 -2.09
N ARG A 231 -3.92 -37.65 -1.31
CA ARG A 231 -3.55 -37.84 0.10
C ARG A 231 -2.32 -38.72 0.22
N ASN A 232 -1.33 -38.31 1.01
CA ASN A 232 -0.15 -39.12 1.28
C ASN A 232 -0.49 -40.37 2.12
N ALA A 233 0.10 -41.54 1.80
CA ALA A 233 -0.10 -42.83 2.48
C ALA A 233 1.20 -43.36 3.11
N PRO A 234 1.80 -42.68 4.15
CA PRO A 234 3.05 -43.09 4.75
C PRO A 234 2.93 -44.39 5.58
N THR A 235 1.74 -44.74 6.05
CA THR A 235 1.51 -45.95 6.85
C THR A 235 0.72 -47.02 6.07
N ARG A 236 0.83 -48.26 6.53
CA ARG A 236 0.07 -49.39 5.93
C ARG A 236 -1.44 -49.14 6.04
N LEU A 237 -1.91 -48.67 7.19
CA LEU A 237 -3.32 -48.37 7.44
C LEU A 237 -3.86 -47.35 6.43
N LEU A 238 -3.14 -46.25 6.16
CA LEU A 238 -3.57 -45.23 5.21
C LEU A 238 -3.65 -45.79 3.78
N ARG A 239 -2.74 -46.68 3.39
CA ARG A 239 -2.80 -47.39 2.10
C ARG A 239 -4.03 -48.30 2.01
N GLU A 240 -4.34 -49.03 3.08
CA GLU A 240 -5.53 -49.88 3.16
C GLU A 240 -6.83 -49.07 3.12
N LEU A 241 -6.78 -47.76 3.51
CA LEU A 241 -7.88 -46.81 3.39
C LEU A 241 -7.94 -46.11 2.00
N GLY A 242 -7.12 -46.52 1.02
CA GLY A 242 -7.12 -45.98 -0.34
C GLY A 242 -6.39 -44.67 -0.53
N TYR A 243 -5.61 -44.19 0.47
CA TYR A 243 -4.84 -42.95 0.31
C TYR A 243 -3.73 -43.13 -0.71
N GLY A 244 -3.63 -42.19 -1.65
CA GLY A 244 -2.67 -42.21 -2.75
C GLY A 244 -3.02 -43.16 -3.90
N GLU A 245 -4.16 -43.86 -3.81
CA GLU A 245 -4.59 -44.76 -4.86
C GLU A 245 -4.94 -43.99 -6.14
N GLY A 246 -4.35 -44.42 -7.27
CA GLY A 246 -4.53 -43.76 -8.56
C GLY A 246 -3.69 -42.51 -8.79
N TYR A 247 -2.81 -42.13 -7.84
CA TYR A 247 -1.88 -41.02 -8.07
C TYR A 247 -0.90 -41.35 -9.20
N ARG A 248 -0.75 -40.44 -10.15
CA ARG A 248 0.23 -40.52 -11.24
C ARG A 248 1.17 -39.34 -11.15
N SER A 249 2.47 -39.61 -11.11
CA SER A 249 3.49 -38.57 -11.11
C SER A 249 3.72 -38.04 -12.53
N ALA A 250 3.78 -36.72 -12.68
CA ALA A 250 4.16 -36.11 -13.96
C ALA A 250 5.59 -36.51 -14.41
N HIS A 251 6.47 -36.85 -13.46
CA HIS A 251 7.82 -37.30 -13.77
C HIS A 251 7.85 -38.66 -14.46
N ASP A 252 6.79 -39.48 -14.30
CA ASP A 252 6.66 -40.79 -14.92
C ASP A 252 5.88 -40.74 -16.25
N ALA A 253 5.35 -39.55 -16.62
CA ALA A 253 4.63 -39.34 -17.86
C ALA A 253 5.61 -38.87 -18.98
N PRO A 254 5.46 -39.42 -20.23
CA PRO A 254 6.38 -39.13 -21.35
C PRO A 254 6.52 -37.61 -21.63
N ASP A 255 5.44 -36.88 -21.49
CA ASP A 255 5.37 -35.45 -21.80
C ASP A 255 5.41 -34.53 -20.53
N GLY A 256 5.68 -35.14 -19.37
CA GLY A 256 5.66 -34.41 -18.09
C GLY A 256 4.27 -33.89 -17.70
N PHE A 257 3.22 -34.38 -18.36
CA PHE A 257 1.83 -33.95 -18.13
C PHE A 257 0.95 -35.16 -17.74
N VAL A 258 0.06 -34.94 -16.77
CA VAL A 258 -0.94 -35.91 -16.32
C VAL A 258 -2.31 -35.26 -16.37
N ASP A 259 -3.16 -35.75 -17.25
CA ASP A 259 -4.57 -35.39 -17.27
C ASP A 259 -5.27 -36.06 -16.07
N ALA A 260 -5.47 -35.32 -15.00
CA ALA A 260 -6.14 -35.78 -13.79
C ALA A 260 -6.93 -34.66 -13.15
N TRP A 261 -8.13 -34.98 -12.67
CA TRP A 261 -8.95 -34.03 -11.91
C TRP A 261 -8.46 -34.00 -10.46
N ASN A 262 -7.88 -32.86 -10.06
CA ASN A 262 -7.28 -32.66 -8.74
C ASN A 262 -8.12 -31.80 -7.79
N LEU A 263 -9.29 -31.35 -8.22
CA LEU A 263 -10.22 -30.62 -7.35
C LEU A 263 -11.17 -31.60 -6.64
N PRO A 264 -11.74 -31.22 -5.49
CA PRO A 264 -12.81 -31.97 -4.84
C PRO A 264 -14.00 -32.20 -5.80
N ALA A 265 -14.70 -33.31 -5.63
CA ALA A 265 -15.80 -33.68 -6.52
C ALA A 265 -17.00 -32.72 -6.48
N ASP A 266 -17.18 -32.01 -5.37
CA ASP A 266 -18.23 -31.01 -5.15
C ASP A 266 -17.85 -29.61 -5.67
N VAL A 267 -16.60 -29.41 -6.11
CA VAL A 267 -16.17 -28.16 -6.73
C VAL A 267 -16.41 -28.24 -8.23
N SER A 268 -17.52 -27.71 -8.69
CA SER A 268 -17.89 -27.64 -10.12
C SER A 268 -17.22 -26.44 -10.82
N ALA A 269 -15.91 -26.27 -10.68
CA ALA A 269 -15.24 -25.22 -11.41
C ALA A 269 -14.80 -25.72 -12.78
N SER A 270 -15.13 -25.01 -13.84
CA SER A 270 -14.42 -25.11 -15.11
C SER A 270 -12.98 -24.69 -14.86
N ALA A 271 -12.41 -23.64 -15.20
CA ALA A 271 -11.07 -23.23 -14.91
C ALA A 271 -11.04 -22.02 -13.97
N PHE A 272 -10.16 -22.02 -12.96
CA PHE A 272 -9.88 -20.82 -12.17
C PHE A 272 -8.92 -19.91 -12.92
N TYR A 273 -7.84 -20.45 -13.46
CA TYR A 273 -6.86 -19.73 -14.24
C TYR A 273 -7.13 -19.89 -15.73
N GLU A 274 -7.41 -18.78 -16.39
CA GLU A 274 -7.63 -18.68 -17.82
C GLU A 274 -6.57 -17.73 -18.40
N PRO A 275 -5.45 -18.26 -18.97
CA PRO A 275 -4.39 -17.42 -19.49
C PRO A 275 -4.88 -16.54 -20.64
N GLY A 276 -4.38 -15.30 -20.67
CA GLY A 276 -4.70 -14.32 -21.69
C GLY A 276 -4.01 -14.62 -23.04
N GLU A 277 -4.13 -13.68 -23.95
CA GLU A 277 -3.51 -13.75 -25.29
C GLU A 277 -2.27 -12.86 -25.42
N GLN A 278 -1.88 -12.19 -24.33
CA GLN A 278 -0.80 -11.22 -24.31
C GLN A 278 0.48 -11.82 -23.75
N GLY A 279 1.62 -11.45 -24.34
CA GLY A 279 2.94 -11.83 -23.86
C GLY A 279 3.13 -13.35 -23.76
N GLU A 280 3.76 -13.80 -22.66
CA GLU A 280 4.05 -15.22 -22.44
C GLU A 280 2.78 -16.04 -22.12
N GLU A 281 1.67 -15.44 -21.75
CA GLU A 281 0.42 -16.17 -21.51
C GLU A 281 -0.16 -16.78 -22.79
N ALA A 282 0.13 -16.20 -23.96
CA ALA A 282 -0.25 -16.80 -25.22
C ALA A 282 0.35 -18.21 -25.42
N ALA A 283 1.59 -18.42 -24.97
CA ALA A 283 2.24 -19.73 -24.99
C ALA A 283 1.71 -20.69 -23.91
N ILE A 284 1.24 -20.16 -22.76
CA ILE A 284 0.62 -20.98 -21.71
C ILE A 284 -0.77 -21.46 -22.15
N ARG A 285 -1.47 -20.63 -22.95
CA ARG A 285 -2.81 -20.95 -23.47
C ARG A 285 -2.81 -22.01 -24.56
N ALA A 286 -1.75 -22.08 -25.35
CA ALA A 286 -1.60 -23.03 -26.46
C ALA A 286 -1.38 -24.45 -25.98
#